data_a6508a11bbb35397587ecb495de50dd0
#
_entry.id   a6508a11bbb35397587ecb495de50dd0
#
_cell.length_a   1.000
_cell.length_b   1.000
_cell.length_c   1.000
_cell.angle_alpha   90.00
_cell.angle_beta   90.00
_cell.angle_gamma   90.00
#
_symmetry.space_group_name_H-M   'P 1'
#
loop_
_entity.id
_entity.type
_entity.pdbx_description
1 polymer ?
#
loop_
_entity_poly.entity_id
_entity_poly.type
_entity_poly.pdbx_seq_one_letter_code
_entity_poly.pdbx_strand_id
1 'polypeptide(L)'
;MTTKICLKNIKIHSYIGCFEEEKIIGQLFSININITHNLSTAMLTDSINDTINYQNIYLIIADVMKNKYNLIERAAYKIIDELWIAYPQIENIELEINKLNPPIKADIETAAFYIYISKNEWESM
;
A
#
# COMPACT_ATOMS: atom_id res chain seq x y z
N MET A 1 -21.26 -7.25 9.57
CA MET A 1 -20.09 -6.53 10.13
C MET A 1 -19.02 -6.37 9.07
N THR A 2 -18.25 -5.32 9.19
CA THR A 2 -17.09 -5.08 8.32
C THR A 2 -15.81 -5.30 9.13
N THR A 3 -14.92 -6.12 8.61
CA THR A 3 -13.62 -6.39 9.25
C THR A 3 -12.49 -6.00 8.31
N LYS A 4 -11.43 -5.46 8.89
CA LYS A 4 -10.26 -4.99 8.13
C LYS A 4 -8.98 -5.38 8.83
N ILE A 5 -7.94 -5.61 8.03
CA ILE A 5 -6.57 -5.66 8.51
C ILE A 5 -5.92 -4.33 8.11
N CYS A 6 -5.33 -3.67 9.09
CA CYS A 6 -4.73 -2.35 8.89
C CYS A 6 -3.26 -2.37 9.26
N LEU A 7 -2.41 -1.89 8.36
CA LEU A 7 -1.02 -1.59 8.64
C LEU A 7 -0.84 -0.08 8.57
N LYS A 8 -0.33 0.49 9.65
CA LYS A 8 -0.28 1.95 9.83
C LYS A 8 1.17 2.41 9.89
N ASN A 9 1.45 3.47 9.13
CA ASN A 9 2.75 4.17 9.17
C ASN A 9 3.93 3.24 8.88
N ILE A 10 3.82 2.47 7.80
CA ILE A 10 4.94 1.67 7.31
C ILE A 10 5.97 2.63 6.72
N LYS A 11 7.17 2.66 7.30
CA LYS A 11 8.24 3.54 6.82
C LYS A 11 9.20 2.78 5.94
N ILE A 12 9.35 3.23 4.70
CA ILE A 12 10.20 2.60 3.71
C ILE A 12 10.94 3.69 2.94
N HIS A 13 12.26 3.54 2.81
CA HIS A 13 13.05 4.36 1.90
C HIS A 13 12.87 3.83 0.47
N SER A 14 12.58 4.72 -0.49
CA SER A 14 12.30 4.32 -1.87
C SER A 14 12.73 5.41 -2.84
N TYR A 15 12.74 5.07 -4.13
CA TYR A 15 13.27 5.91 -5.21
C TYR A 15 12.15 6.22 -6.20
N ILE A 16 11.16 6.99 -5.73
CA ILE A 16 9.97 7.35 -6.52
C ILE A 16 9.94 8.86 -6.72
N GLY A 17 9.98 9.27 -7.98
CA GLY A 17 9.87 10.68 -8.35
C GLY A 17 10.42 10.92 -9.74
N CYS A 18 10.08 12.10 -10.31
CA CYS A 18 10.50 12.49 -11.64
C CYS A 18 11.87 13.17 -11.66
N PHE A 19 12.29 13.75 -10.54
CA PHE A 19 13.60 14.39 -10.44
C PHE A 19 14.70 13.34 -10.29
N GLU A 20 15.86 13.62 -10.87
CA GLU A 20 16.98 12.68 -10.85
C GLU A 20 17.45 12.36 -9.44
N GLU A 21 17.50 13.36 -8.55
CA GLU A 21 17.90 13.18 -7.17
C GLU A 21 16.99 12.19 -6.44
N GLU A 22 15.69 12.20 -6.74
CA GLU A 22 14.73 11.28 -6.14
C GLU A 22 15.01 9.83 -6.53
N LYS A 23 15.55 9.61 -7.74
CA LYS A 23 15.88 8.28 -8.26
C LYS A 23 17.24 7.78 -7.80
N ILE A 24 18.14 8.67 -7.41
CA ILE A 24 19.51 8.34 -6.99
C ILE A 24 19.61 8.26 -5.48
N ILE A 25 19.13 9.28 -4.79
CA ILE A 25 19.22 9.39 -3.33
C ILE A 25 18.00 8.77 -2.66
N GLY A 26 16.82 8.92 -3.30
CA GLY A 26 15.56 8.49 -2.74
C GLY A 26 15.11 9.33 -1.56
N GLN A 27 14.03 8.92 -0.95
CA GLN A 27 13.50 9.54 0.24
C GLN A 27 12.65 8.57 1.03
N LEU A 28 12.28 8.99 2.24
CA LEU A 28 11.44 8.20 3.12
C LEU A 28 9.97 8.36 2.74
N PHE A 29 9.27 7.24 2.69
CA PHE A 29 7.82 7.17 2.50
C PHE A 29 7.16 6.59 3.73
N SER A 30 5.92 6.99 3.97
CA SER A 30 5.05 6.40 4.99
C SER A 30 3.82 5.84 4.29
N ILE A 31 3.49 4.59 4.54
CA ILE A 31 2.40 3.90 3.88
C ILE A 31 1.39 3.43 4.90
N ASN A 32 0.12 3.72 4.64
CA ASN A 32 -1.01 3.19 5.40
C ASN A 32 -1.87 2.36 4.47
N ILE A 33 -2.28 1.18 4.93
CA ILE A 33 -3.14 0.31 4.14
C ILE A 33 -4.20 -0.33 5.02
N ASN A 34 -5.43 -0.35 4.53
CA ASN A 34 -6.54 -1.07 5.14
C ASN A 34 -7.09 -2.05 4.11
N ILE A 35 -7.16 -3.31 4.48
CA ILE A 35 -7.66 -4.38 3.62
C ILE A 35 -8.95 -4.91 4.20
N THR A 36 -10.04 -4.81 3.45
CA THR A 36 -11.35 -5.31 3.84
C THR A 36 -11.51 -6.75 3.39
N HIS A 37 -11.78 -7.62 4.34
CA HIS A 37 -12.08 -9.03 4.11
C HIS A 37 -12.92 -9.53 5.27
N ASN A 38 -13.77 -10.52 5.03
CA ASN A 38 -14.54 -11.13 6.10
C ASN A 38 -13.61 -12.00 6.96
N LEU A 39 -13.34 -11.55 8.17
CA LEU A 39 -12.44 -12.21 9.12
C LEU A 39 -13.19 -12.95 10.23
N SER A 40 -14.50 -13.16 10.09
CA SER A 40 -15.31 -13.80 11.12
C SER A 40 -14.83 -15.22 11.45
N THR A 41 -14.39 -15.98 10.45
CA THR A 41 -13.85 -17.33 10.69
C THR A 41 -12.58 -17.27 11.54
N ALA A 42 -11.66 -16.36 11.22
CA ALA A 42 -10.45 -16.20 12.04
C ALA A 42 -10.77 -15.79 13.48
N MET A 43 -11.79 -14.93 13.66
CA MET A 43 -12.26 -14.55 15.00
C MET A 43 -12.74 -15.74 15.82
N LEU A 44 -13.32 -16.73 15.16
CA LEU A 44 -13.86 -17.93 15.83
C LEU A 44 -12.82 -19.03 16.04
N THR A 45 -11.90 -19.18 15.09
CA THR A 45 -10.98 -20.35 15.07
C THR A 45 -9.62 -20.06 15.68
N ASP A 46 -9.20 -18.80 15.73
CA ASP A 46 -7.85 -18.40 16.14
C ASP A 46 -6.76 -19.05 15.26
N SER A 47 -7.07 -19.31 13.99
CA SER A 47 -6.14 -19.95 13.05
C SER A 47 -5.59 -18.95 12.05
N ILE A 48 -4.28 -18.95 11.86
CA ILE A 48 -3.59 -18.12 10.87
C ILE A 48 -4.05 -18.43 9.44
N ASN A 49 -4.53 -19.64 9.21
CA ASN A 49 -5.00 -20.05 7.89
C ASN A 49 -6.34 -19.41 7.51
N ASP A 50 -7.06 -18.88 8.50
CA ASP A 50 -8.39 -18.26 8.28
C ASP A 50 -8.33 -16.76 8.17
N THR A 51 -7.14 -16.17 8.15
CA THR A 51 -6.93 -14.73 8.02
C THR A 51 -6.02 -14.41 6.83
N ILE A 52 -5.82 -13.13 6.57
CA ILE A 52 -4.75 -12.65 5.69
C ILE A 52 -3.59 -12.24 6.59
N ASN A 53 -2.45 -12.91 6.43
CA ASN A 53 -1.28 -12.64 7.25
C ASN A 53 -0.70 -11.25 6.90
N TYR A 54 -0.76 -10.31 7.85
CA TYR A 54 -0.28 -8.94 7.61
C TYR A 54 1.21 -8.87 7.32
N GLN A 55 2.00 -9.85 7.76
CA GLN A 55 3.42 -9.91 7.41
C GLN A 55 3.62 -10.09 5.90
N ASN A 56 2.79 -10.91 5.26
CA ASN A 56 2.83 -11.09 3.81
C ASN A 56 2.41 -9.81 3.08
N ILE A 57 1.43 -9.08 3.62
CA ILE A 57 1.03 -7.78 3.07
C ILE A 57 2.24 -6.82 3.10
N TYR A 58 2.93 -6.76 4.23
CA TYR A 58 4.12 -5.93 4.36
C TYR A 58 5.20 -6.32 3.34
N LEU A 59 5.46 -7.62 3.18
CA LEU A 59 6.49 -8.10 2.26
C LEU A 59 6.17 -7.74 0.80
N ILE A 60 4.91 -7.81 0.41
CA ILE A 60 4.47 -7.39 -0.93
C ILE A 60 4.74 -5.90 -1.13
N ILE A 61 4.35 -5.07 -0.16
CA ILE A 61 4.56 -3.62 -0.21
C ILE A 61 6.07 -3.31 -0.29
N ALA A 62 6.85 -3.93 0.56
CA ALA A 62 8.30 -3.70 0.62
C ALA A 62 8.97 -4.09 -0.71
N ASP A 63 8.53 -5.19 -1.32
CA ASP A 63 9.08 -5.65 -2.59
C ASP A 63 8.76 -4.68 -3.73
N VAL A 64 7.51 -4.22 -3.82
CA VAL A 64 7.12 -3.22 -4.81
C VAL A 64 7.93 -1.94 -4.65
N MET A 65 8.10 -1.48 -3.41
CA MET A 65 8.78 -0.22 -3.11
C MET A 65 10.30 -0.26 -3.33
N LYS A 66 10.88 -1.40 -3.62
CA LYS A 66 12.30 -1.52 -4.01
C LYS A 66 12.57 -0.99 -5.41
N ASN A 67 11.56 -0.93 -6.25
CA ASN A 67 11.70 -0.51 -7.64
C ASN A 67 11.65 1.00 -7.78
N LYS A 68 12.11 1.50 -8.93
CA LYS A 68 12.07 2.93 -9.25
C LYS A 68 10.81 3.22 -10.06
N TYR A 69 10.11 4.28 -9.71
CA TYR A 69 8.93 4.75 -10.42
C TYR A 69 9.01 6.27 -10.58
N ASN A 70 8.35 6.80 -11.59
CA ASN A 70 8.21 8.25 -11.73
C ASN A 70 7.14 8.81 -10.81
N LEU A 71 6.06 8.04 -10.58
CA LEU A 71 4.87 8.50 -9.88
C LEU A 71 4.52 7.57 -8.72
N ILE A 72 4.08 8.17 -7.61
CA ILE A 72 3.54 7.42 -6.47
C ILE A 72 2.34 6.57 -6.92
N GLU A 73 1.51 7.11 -7.81
CA GLU A 73 0.33 6.41 -8.35
C GLU A 73 0.70 5.08 -9.01
N ARG A 74 1.83 5.03 -9.69
CA ARG A 74 2.31 3.78 -10.32
C ARG A 74 2.72 2.75 -9.27
N ALA A 75 3.41 3.18 -8.23
CA ALA A 75 3.76 2.30 -7.11
C ALA A 75 2.50 1.77 -6.43
N ALA A 76 1.50 2.63 -6.22
CA ALA A 76 0.21 2.25 -5.66
C ALA A 76 -0.48 1.19 -6.52
N TYR A 77 -0.51 1.38 -7.84
CA TYR A 77 -1.06 0.39 -8.78
C TYR A 77 -0.39 -0.98 -8.60
N LYS A 78 0.93 -1.00 -8.53
CA LYS A 78 1.69 -2.26 -8.39
C LYS A 78 1.41 -2.95 -7.07
N ILE A 79 1.30 -2.20 -5.98
CA ILE A 79 0.95 -2.75 -4.67
C ILE A 79 -0.44 -3.42 -4.73
N ILE A 80 -1.43 -2.71 -5.27
CA ILE A 80 -2.80 -3.20 -5.36
C ILE A 80 -2.87 -4.45 -6.23
N ASP A 81 -2.20 -4.43 -7.38
CA ASP A 81 -2.18 -5.56 -8.30
C ASP A 81 -1.60 -6.81 -7.64
N GLU A 82 -0.44 -6.68 -7.00
CA GLU A 82 0.21 -7.80 -6.32
C GLU A 82 -0.62 -8.34 -5.15
N LEU A 83 -1.31 -7.46 -4.42
CA LEU A 83 -2.19 -7.87 -3.33
C LEU A 83 -3.36 -8.71 -3.83
N TRP A 84 -4.02 -8.31 -4.92
CA TRP A 84 -5.13 -9.08 -5.46
C TRP A 84 -4.70 -10.36 -6.16
N ILE A 85 -3.49 -10.40 -6.71
CA ILE A 85 -2.92 -11.65 -7.21
C ILE A 85 -2.72 -12.65 -6.06
N ALA A 86 -2.15 -12.18 -4.96
CA ALA A 86 -1.88 -13.04 -3.80
C ALA A 86 -3.14 -13.41 -3.01
N TYR A 87 -4.09 -12.48 -2.90
CA TYR A 87 -5.28 -12.62 -2.08
C TYR A 87 -6.53 -12.19 -2.86
N PRO A 88 -7.04 -13.04 -3.77
CA PRO A 88 -8.21 -12.69 -4.57
C PRO A 88 -9.49 -12.44 -3.75
N GLN A 89 -9.51 -12.94 -2.51
CA GLN A 89 -10.66 -12.80 -1.61
C GLN A 89 -10.80 -11.41 -0.99
N ILE A 90 -9.81 -10.54 -1.14
CA ILE A 90 -9.91 -9.16 -0.64
C ILE A 90 -11.07 -8.44 -1.34
N GLU A 91 -11.92 -7.78 -0.56
CA GLU A 91 -13.08 -7.05 -1.07
C GLU A 91 -12.74 -5.63 -1.49
N ASN A 92 -12.01 -4.92 -0.64
CA ASN A 92 -11.62 -3.52 -0.87
C ASN A 92 -10.21 -3.29 -0.35
N ILE A 93 -9.52 -2.37 -0.99
CA ILE A 93 -8.20 -1.88 -0.54
C ILE A 93 -8.28 -0.37 -0.39
N GLU A 94 -7.83 0.12 0.76
CA GLU A 94 -7.61 1.53 1.01
C GLU A 94 -6.12 1.72 1.23
N LEU A 95 -5.50 2.55 0.41
CA LEU A 95 -4.04 2.71 0.40
C LEU A 95 -3.69 4.19 0.35
N GLU A 96 -2.77 4.60 1.23
CA GLU A 96 -2.19 5.93 1.21
C GLU A 96 -0.67 5.83 1.20
N ILE A 97 -0.04 6.46 0.21
CA ILE A 97 1.41 6.56 0.11
C ILE A 97 1.80 8.01 0.31
N ASN A 98 2.52 8.29 1.38
CA ASN A 98 2.97 9.63 1.74
C ASN A 98 4.45 9.77 1.42
N LYS A 99 4.79 10.75 0.59
CA LYS A 99 6.16 11.17 0.38
C LYS A 99 6.50 12.18 1.48
N LEU A 100 7.41 11.83 2.36
CA LEU A 100 7.83 12.69 3.45
C LEU A 100 8.83 13.73 2.93
N ASN A 101 8.69 14.98 3.37
CA ASN A 101 9.54 16.09 2.94
C ASN A 101 9.65 16.18 1.42
N PRO A 102 8.53 16.41 0.69
CA PRO A 102 8.56 16.44 -0.77
C PRO A 102 9.48 17.56 -1.27
N PRO A 103 10.17 17.35 -2.41
CA PRO A 103 11.18 18.29 -2.90
C PRO A 103 10.55 19.49 -3.61
N ILE A 104 9.76 20.28 -2.88
CA ILE A 104 9.15 21.51 -3.36
C ILE A 104 9.50 22.65 -2.40
N LYS A 105 9.48 23.88 -2.91
CA LYS A 105 9.79 25.06 -2.10
C LYS A 105 8.57 25.52 -1.32
N ALA A 106 8.21 24.75 -0.29
CA ALA A 106 7.07 25.03 0.57
C ALA A 106 7.25 24.30 1.91
N ASP A 107 6.57 24.80 2.94
CA ASP A 107 6.55 24.17 4.25
C ASP A 107 5.41 23.15 4.30
N ILE A 108 5.67 21.97 3.75
CA ILE A 108 4.72 20.87 3.66
C ILE A 108 5.37 19.60 4.21
N GLU A 109 4.73 18.95 5.17
CA GLU A 109 5.26 17.73 5.76
C GLU A 109 5.22 16.55 4.78
N THR A 110 4.11 16.40 4.06
CA THR A 110 3.92 15.27 3.15
C THR A 110 3.16 15.69 1.91
N ALA A 111 3.41 14.98 0.82
CA ALA A 111 2.52 14.91 -0.33
C ALA A 111 2.10 13.46 -0.49
N ALA A 112 0.82 13.20 -0.72
CA ALA A 112 0.30 11.84 -0.68
C ALA A 112 -0.58 11.53 -1.87
N PHE A 113 -0.58 10.25 -2.25
CA PHE A 113 -1.60 9.65 -3.09
C PHE A 113 -2.48 8.76 -2.22
N TYR A 114 -3.79 8.89 -2.35
CA TYR A 114 -4.78 8.10 -1.61
C TYR A 114 -5.75 7.47 -2.59
N ILE A 115 -6.06 6.19 -2.36
CA ILE A 115 -7.06 5.47 -3.13
C ILE A 115 -7.86 4.54 -2.22
N TYR A 116 -9.18 4.52 -2.43
CA TYR A 116 -10.09 3.51 -1.91
C TYR A 116 -10.75 2.84 -3.11
N ILE A 117 -10.56 1.53 -3.26
CA ILE A 117 -11.01 0.83 -4.45
C ILE A 117 -11.59 -0.55 -4.09
N SER A 118 -12.75 -0.87 -4.69
CA SER A 118 -13.33 -2.20 -4.61
C SER A 118 -12.73 -3.11 -5.68
N LYS A 119 -12.86 -4.42 -5.47
CA LYS A 119 -12.44 -5.40 -6.46
C LYS A 119 -13.14 -5.21 -7.80
N ASN A 120 -14.44 -4.92 -7.78
CA ASN A 120 -15.21 -4.68 -8.99
C ASN A 120 -14.69 -3.47 -9.78
N GLU A 121 -14.39 -2.38 -9.08
CA GLU A 121 -13.81 -1.19 -9.71
C GLU A 121 -12.45 -1.50 -10.32
N TRP A 122 -11.63 -2.26 -9.62
CA TRP A 122 -10.30 -2.67 -10.10
C TRP A 122 -10.41 -3.49 -11.38
N GLU A 123 -11.30 -4.47 -11.39
CA GLU A 123 -11.51 -5.35 -12.54
C GLU A 123 -12.09 -4.59 -13.76
N SER A 124 -12.70 -3.44 -13.56
CA SER A 124 -13.28 -2.59 -14.62
C SER A 124 -12.31 -1.58 -15.20
N MET A 125 -11.14 -1.46 -14.66
CA MET A 125 -10.15 -0.49 -15.13
C MET A 125 -9.59 -0.86 -16.50
#